data_499ff865b1685957d8d757219fe2a356
#
_entry.id   499ff865b1685957d8d757219fe2a356
#
_cell.length_a   1.000
_cell.length_b   1.000
_cell.length_c   1.000
_cell.angle_alpha   90.00
_cell.angle_beta   90.00
_cell.angle_gamma   90.00
#
_symmetry.space_group_name_H-M   'P 1'
#
loop_
_entity.id
_entity.type
_entity.pdbx_description
1 polymer ?
#
loop_
_entity_poly.entity_id
_entity_poly.type
_entity_poly.pdbx_seq_one_letter_code
_entity_poly.pdbx_strand_id
1 'polypeptide(L)'
;GMLRFNTDIGRLEVWRNDHWATILGESPNLGDHNQTNSAGGTGTRGLFAGGYLASPSPLSGNAFNNVDAITVETLGNSMDFNNLTGSFMGGGQCADRTRALYAGGRGPTASSGDNANISFCTIASRGDYADSGFDLSTSVSCRGTSNSTRGLFGSFISPYADTIDYVTIQSLGNAQDFGNLTEVRGYGMAVSSPVRAVWAGGINNPTNLGTNVIDYVTLSTTGNAQDFGDLVSNSGTGAYESGNVNSSTRGVIAGGTRFSKIIDFFTIATTGNSQRFGDLDVLTKSGKGSVCSTTRGVIAGGIGDPTPATVNNMEYITIPTTGDAIDFGDLQSFARRLPQAGCSNGHGGL
;
A
#
# COMPACT_ATOMS: atom_id res chain seq x y z
N GLY A 1 3.55 43.25 -13.46
CA GLY A 1 4.57 42.70 -14.32
C GLY A 1 3.90 42.05 -15.54
N MET A 2 4.56 42.09 -16.69
CA MET A 2 4.07 41.39 -17.88
C MET A 2 4.38 39.91 -17.76
N LEU A 3 3.52 39.07 -18.32
CA LEU A 3 3.70 37.62 -18.45
C LEU A 3 3.83 37.27 -19.93
N ARG A 4 4.71 36.35 -20.27
CA ARG A 4 4.78 35.73 -21.59
C ARG A 4 5.03 34.24 -21.49
N PHE A 5 4.62 33.49 -22.49
CA PHE A 5 5.05 32.11 -22.69
C PHE A 5 6.25 32.11 -23.63
N ASN A 6 7.40 31.62 -23.16
CA ASN A 6 8.59 31.47 -23.97
C ASN A 6 8.53 30.10 -24.66
N THR A 7 8.33 30.12 -25.97
CA THR A 7 8.18 28.91 -26.81
C THR A 7 9.48 28.13 -26.99
N ASP A 8 10.63 28.80 -26.88
CA ASP A 8 11.93 28.18 -27.06
C ASP A 8 12.31 27.25 -25.90
N ILE A 9 11.90 27.64 -24.69
CA ILE A 9 12.14 26.86 -23.49
C ILE A 9 10.87 26.21 -22.91
N GLY A 10 9.70 26.44 -23.54
CA GLY A 10 8.42 25.88 -23.12
C GLY A 10 7.94 26.33 -21.74
N ARG A 11 8.27 27.54 -21.29
CA ARG A 11 7.99 28.04 -19.94
C ARG A 11 7.33 29.39 -19.91
N LEU A 12 6.57 29.63 -18.82
CA LEU A 12 6.01 30.95 -18.53
C LEU A 12 7.07 31.84 -17.89
N GLU A 13 7.15 33.08 -18.34
CA GLU A 13 8.09 34.08 -17.82
C GLU A 13 7.35 35.34 -17.35
N VAL A 14 7.88 35.98 -16.32
CA VAL A 14 7.43 37.26 -15.80
C VAL A 14 8.52 38.31 -15.99
N TRP A 15 8.11 39.52 -16.43
CA TRP A 15 9.03 40.64 -16.49
C TRP A 15 9.34 41.16 -15.07
N ARG A 16 10.61 41.12 -14.69
CA ARG A 16 11.12 41.67 -13.41
C ARG A 16 12.12 42.76 -13.71
N ASN A 17 11.74 43.96 -13.32
CA ASN A 17 12.57 45.16 -13.44
C ASN A 17 13.19 45.38 -14.82
N ASP A 18 14.16 44.58 -15.23
CA ASP A 18 15.02 44.75 -16.41
C ASP A 18 15.20 43.49 -17.23
N HIS A 19 14.63 42.35 -16.81
CA HIS A 19 14.79 41.07 -17.49
C HIS A 19 13.55 40.16 -17.38
N TRP A 20 13.47 39.15 -18.25
CA TRP A 20 12.50 38.08 -18.16
C TRP A 20 12.99 36.99 -17.22
N ALA A 21 12.27 36.75 -16.16
CA ALA A 21 12.52 35.65 -15.21
C ALA A 21 11.53 34.50 -15.45
N THR A 22 12.03 33.30 -15.57
CA THR A 22 11.19 32.10 -15.70
C THR A 22 10.38 31.90 -14.43
N ILE A 23 9.07 31.74 -14.58
CA ILE A 23 8.22 31.26 -13.48
C ILE A 23 8.44 29.76 -13.38
N LEU A 24 9.15 29.37 -12.35
CA LEU A 24 9.23 27.96 -11.99
C LEU A 24 7.87 27.61 -11.39
N GLY A 25 7.11 26.78 -12.08
CA GLY A 25 5.77 26.33 -11.70
C GLY A 25 5.75 25.39 -10.51
N GLU A 26 6.75 25.48 -9.64
CA GLU A 26 6.95 24.61 -8.50
C GLU A 26 6.73 25.40 -7.21
N SER A 27 5.80 24.93 -6.38
CA SER A 27 5.62 25.48 -5.06
C SER A 27 6.66 24.87 -4.13
N PRO A 28 7.45 25.70 -3.41
CA PRO A 28 8.40 25.18 -2.42
C PRO A 28 7.74 24.39 -1.28
N ASN A 29 6.43 24.45 -1.17
CA ASN A 29 5.66 23.70 -0.19
C ASN A 29 5.13 22.33 -0.72
N LEU A 30 5.37 21.99 -1.99
CA LEU A 30 4.87 20.76 -2.61
C LEU A 30 5.95 19.67 -2.77
N GLY A 31 7.01 19.75 -2.04
CA GLY A 31 8.11 18.81 -2.06
C GLY A 31 9.43 19.44 -2.47
N ASP A 32 10.48 18.70 -2.27
CA ASP A 32 11.82 19.14 -2.60
C ASP A 32 12.07 18.97 -4.12
N HIS A 33 11.92 20.07 -4.86
CA HIS A 33 12.04 20.12 -6.31
C HIS A 33 13.47 19.94 -6.85
N ASN A 34 14.46 19.86 -5.98
CA ASN A 34 15.83 19.53 -6.36
C ASN A 34 16.11 18.03 -6.36
N GLN A 35 15.09 17.20 -6.14
CA GLN A 35 15.30 15.77 -6.02
C GLN A 35 15.17 15.06 -7.36
N THR A 36 16.13 14.20 -7.62
CA THR A 36 16.19 13.35 -8.81
C THR A 36 15.42 12.04 -8.66
N ASN A 37 14.71 11.86 -7.56
CA ASN A 37 13.93 10.67 -7.28
C ASN A 37 12.42 10.91 -7.38
N SER A 38 11.63 9.84 -7.39
CA SER A 38 10.19 9.91 -7.62
C SER A 38 9.41 10.66 -6.53
N ALA A 39 9.96 10.80 -5.32
CA ALA A 39 9.24 11.41 -4.21
C ALA A 39 9.26 12.95 -4.21
N GLY A 40 10.08 13.58 -5.04
CA GLY A 40 10.16 15.04 -5.19
C GLY A 40 9.16 15.65 -6.16
N GLY A 41 8.38 14.85 -6.89
CA GLY A 41 7.44 15.30 -7.91
C GLY A 41 6.11 15.83 -7.37
N THR A 42 5.36 16.50 -8.26
CA THR A 42 3.93 16.78 -8.06
C THR A 42 3.13 15.58 -8.52
N GLY A 43 2.15 15.10 -7.75
CA GLY A 43 1.33 13.95 -8.08
C GLY A 43 0.94 13.15 -6.85
N THR A 44 0.50 11.92 -7.11
CA THR A 44 0.12 11.01 -6.04
C THR A 44 1.34 10.55 -5.26
N ARG A 45 1.35 10.85 -3.96
CA ARG A 45 2.39 10.37 -3.05
C ARG A 45 2.01 9.02 -2.48
N GLY A 46 2.87 8.03 -2.70
CA GLY A 46 2.80 6.72 -2.09
C GLY A 46 3.77 6.61 -0.93
N LEU A 47 3.35 5.97 0.16
CA LEU A 47 4.14 5.71 1.36
C LEU A 47 4.25 4.21 1.59
N PHE A 48 5.47 3.72 1.77
CA PHE A 48 5.78 2.35 2.18
C PHE A 48 6.31 2.38 3.61
N ALA A 49 5.64 1.74 4.55
CA ALA A 49 5.96 1.86 5.96
C ALA A 49 6.33 0.53 6.63
N GLY A 50 7.31 0.61 7.54
CA GLY A 50 7.76 -0.52 8.33
C GLY A 50 8.35 -1.66 7.52
N GLY A 51 8.15 -2.88 7.98
CA GLY A 51 8.65 -4.09 7.35
C GLY A 51 9.77 -4.77 8.14
N TYR A 52 10.37 -5.81 7.57
CA TYR A 52 11.46 -6.55 8.21
C TYR A 52 12.48 -7.10 7.21
N LEU A 53 13.65 -7.53 7.69
CA LEU A 53 14.63 -8.28 6.90
C LEU A 53 14.37 -9.78 7.02
N ALA A 54 14.25 -10.46 5.89
CA ALA A 54 14.27 -11.92 5.87
C ALA A 54 15.71 -12.45 5.95
N SER A 55 15.85 -13.66 6.53
CA SER A 55 17.13 -14.43 6.55
C SER A 55 17.79 -14.48 5.14
N PRO A 56 19.15 -14.50 5.00
CA PRO A 56 20.09 -15.03 5.99
C PRO A 56 20.83 -13.98 6.82
N SER A 57 20.34 -12.81 6.97
CA SER A 57 20.99 -11.77 7.77
C SER A 57 20.99 -12.13 9.27
N PRO A 58 22.06 -11.84 10.02
CA PRO A 58 22.01 -11.90 11.49
C PRO A 58 20.98 -10.92 12.08
N LEU A 59 20.44 -10.00 11.25
CA LEU A 59 19.34 -9.10 11.57
C LEU A 59 17.99 -9.65 11.16
N SER A 60 17.91 -10.93 10.76
CA SER A 60 16.64 -11.58 10.42
C SER A 60 15.66 -11.51 11.58
N GLY A 61 14.45 -11.06 11.32
CA GLY A 61 13.42 -10.84 12.34
C GLY A 61 13.37 -9.44 12.92
N ASN A 62 14.28 -8.54 12.57
CA ASN A 62 14.19 -7.14 12.98
C ASN A 62 13.15 -6.38 12.15
N ALA A 63 12.18 -5.83 12.82
CA ALA A 63 11.24 -4.87 12.23
C ALA A 63 11.89 -3.49 12.12
N PHE A 64 11.37 -2.68 11.21
CA PHE A 64 11.82 -1.31 10.95
C PHE A 64 10.70 -0.30 11.22
N ASN A 65 11.10 0.93 11.51
CA ASN A 65 10.19 2.06 11.63
C ASN A 65 10.23 3.02 10.43
N ASN A 66 11.14 2.81 9.49
CA ASN A 66 11.30 3.70 8.34
C ASN A 66 10.04 3.74 7.47
N VAL A 67 9.76 4.90 6.92
CA VAL A 67 8.75 5.13 5.90
C VAL A 67 9.44 5.70 4.67
N ASP A 68 9.26 5.06 3.52
CA ASP A 68 9.74 5.55 2.24
C ASP A 68 8.60 6.17 1.46
N ALA A 69 8.89 7.21 0.69
CA ALA A 69 7.92 7.87 -0.18
C ALA A 69 8.34 7.82 -1.64
N ILE A 70 7.35 7.76 -2.52
CA ILE A 70 7.48 7.96 -3.96
C ILE A 70 6.41 8.90 -4.50
N THR A 71 6.63 9.45 -5.67
CA THR A 71 5.56 9.99 -6.52
C THR A 71 5.20 8.93 -7.55
N VAL A 72 3.98 8.42 -7.48
CA VAL A 72 3.54 7.24 -8.26
C VAL A 72 3.66 7.45 -9.77
N GLU A 73 3.50 8.67 -10.25
CA GLU A 73 3.57 9.02 -11.67
C GLU A 73 4.99 9.18 -12.22
N THR A 74 6.01 9.31 -11.35
CA THR A 74 7.39 9.60 -11.74
C THR A 74 8.30 8.45 -11.40
N LEU A 75 8.98 7.88 -12.40
CA LEU A 75 9.95 6.80 -12.19
C LEU A 75 11.15 7.26 -11.36
N GLY A 76 11.72 6.35 -10.61
CA GLY A 76 12.94 6.56 -9.83
C GLY A 76 12.85 5.94 -8.43
N ASN A 77 13.93 6.04 -7.70
CA ASN A 77 14.05 5.47 -6.36
C ASN A 77 13.16 6.20 -5.35
N SER A 78 12.76 5.48 -4.31
CA SER A 78 12.08 6.09 -3.17
C SER A 78 13.00 7.05 -2.41
N MET A 79 12.42 7.83 -1.54
CA MET A 79 13.13 8.66 -0.55
C MET A 79 12.65 8.33 0.85
N ASP A 80 13.53 8.61 1.80
CA ASP A 80 13.15 8.63 3.20
C ASP A 80 12.05 9.69 3.43
N PHE A 81 10.93 9.25 3.98
CA PHE A 81 9.81 10.13 4.33
C PHE A 81 9.86 10.50 5.81
N ASN A 82 10.18 9.61 6.67
CA ASN A 82 10.37 9.69 8.11
C ASN A 82 10.08 8.33 8.78
N ASN A 83 9.60 8.32 10.04
CA ASN A 83 9.49 7.10 10.81
C ASN A 83 8.07 6.86 11.35
N LEU A 84 7.73 5.58 11.53
CA LEU A 84 6.64 5.15 12.40
C LEU A 84 6.98 5.41 13.88
N THR A 85 5.97 5.40 14.74
CA THR A 85 6.13 5.52 16.20
C THR A 85 6.94 4.40 16.84
N GLY A 86 7.13 3.28 16.13
CA GLY A 86 7.93 2.14 16.54
C GLY A 86 8.27 1.25 15.36
N SER A 87 9.13 0.27 15.59
CA SER A 87 9.54 -0.71 14.58
C SER A 87 8.49 -1.82 14.47
N PHE A 88 7.79 -1.87 13.34
CA PHE A 88 6.68 -2.80 13.14
C PHE A 88 6.76 -3.51 11.79
N MET A 89 6.24 -4.75 11.75
CA MET A 89 5.98 -5.52 10.54
C MET A 89 4.51 -5.97 10.51
N GLY A 90 3.94 -6.10 9.33
CA GLY A 90 2.60 -6.66 9.14
C GLY A 90 1.44 -5.75 9.52
N GLY A 91 1.67 -4.48 9.83
CA GLY A 91 0.59 -3.53 10.06
C GLY A 91 -0.18 -3.19 8.78
N GLY A 92 -1.43 -2.75 8.94
CA GLY A 92 -2.25 -2.26 7.84
C GLY A 92 -2.04 -0.76 7.62
N GLN A 93 -2.04 -0.34 6.35
CA GLN A 93 -2.08 1.07 5.99
C GLN A 93 -3.32 1.41 5.19
N CYS A 94 -3.82 2.61 5.40
CA CYS A 94 -4.83 3.23 4.56
C CYS A 94 -4.65 4.74 4.56
N ALA A 95 -5.28 5.44 3.62
CA ALA A 95 -5.16 6.90 3.54
C ALA A 95 -6.40 7.53 2.94
N ASP A 96 -6.60 8.81 3.26
CA ASP A 96 -7.36 9.71 2.42
C ASP A 96 -6.41 10.64 1.62
N ARG A 97 -6.91 11.73 1.07
CA ARG A 97 -6.09 12.66 0.28
C ARG A 97 -5.02 13.40 1.09
N THR A 98 -5.14 13.45 2.42
CA THR A 98 -4.29 14.28 3.29
C THR A 98 -3.59 13.50 4.38
N ARG A 99 -4.23 12.45 4.90
CA ARG A 99 -3.78 11.70 6.06
C ARG A 99 -3.56 10.23 5.72
N ALA A 100 -2.42 9.69 6.13
CA ALA A 100 -2.15 8.26 6.16
C ALA A 100 -2.29 7.72 7.59
N LEU A 101 -2.85 6.54 7.70
CA LEU A 101 -2.94 5.76 8.93
C LEU A 101 -2.07 4.50 8.80
N TYR A 102 -1.40 4.15 9.88
CA TYR A 102 -0.76 2.85 10.08
C TYR A 102 -1.32 2.23 11.35
N ALA A 103 -1.83 1.03 11.26
CA ALA A 103 -2.51 0.38 12.38
C ALA A 103 -2.01 -1.03 12.62
N GLY A 104 -1.88 -1.40 13.89
CA GLY A 104 -1.44 -2.71 14.30
C GLY A 104 0.04 -2.96 14.00
N GLY A 105 0.35 -4.21 13.74
CA GLY A 105 1.70 -4.67 13.44
C GLY A 105 2.37 -5.37 14.62
N ARG A 106 3.46 -6.03 14.29
CA ARG A 106 4.24 -6.84 15.20
C ARG A 106 5.60 -6.23 15.45
N GLY A 107 6.00 -6.13 16.70
CA GLY A 107 7.34 -5.64 17.06
C GLY A 107 8.48 -6.59 16.65
N PRO A 108 9.74 -6.14 16.77
CA PRO A 108 10.92 -6.87 16.29
C PRO A 108 11.22 -8.16 17.03
N THR A 109 10.69 -8.35 18.23
CA THR A 109 10.91 -9.56 19.05
C THR A 109 9.58 -10.13 19.53
N ALA A 110 9.56 -11.42 19.82
CA ALA A 110 8.39 -12.06 20.43
C ALA A 110 7.96 -11.40 21.75
N SER A 111 8.89 -10.74 22.44
CA SER A 111 8.66 -10.04 23.70
C SER A 111 8.14 -8.61 23.51
N SER A 112 8.28 -8.00 22.33
CA SER A 112 7.77 -6.64 22.06
C SER A 112 6.28 -6.60 21.75
N GLY A 113 5.63 -7.75 21.72
CA GLY A 113 4.19 -7.88 21.63
C GLY A 113 3.60 -7.46 20.27
N ASP A 114 2.36 -7.85 20.08
CA ASP A 114 1.53 -7.34 19.00
C ASP A 114 1.00 -5.95 19.41
N ASN A 115 0.90 -5.05 18.44
CA ASN A 115 0.49 -3.67 18.64
C ASN A 115 -0.93 -3.47 18.09
N ALA A 116 -1.76 -2.74 18.83
CA ALA A 116 -3.08 -2.32 18.38
C ALA A 116 -3.12 -0.87 17.91
N ASN A 117 -2.08 -0.08 18.24
CA ASN A 117 -2.09 1.36 18.05
C ASN A 117 -2.37 1.76 16.62
N ILE A 118 -3.15 2.82 16.47
CA ILE A 118 -3.35 3.54 15.22
C ILE A 118 -2.48 4.78 15.26
N SER A 119 -1.53 4.87 14.36
CA SER A 119 -0.70 6.06 14.16
C SER A 119 -1.01 6.74 12.84
N PHE A 120 -0.74 8.03 12.73
CA PHE A 120 -1.06 8.81 11.55
C PHE A 120 0.03 9.81 11.18
N CYS A 121 0.07 10.18 9.90
CA CYS A 121 0.86 11.32 9.43
C CYS A 121 0.09 12.13 8.39
N THR A 122 0.54 13.37 8.16
CA THR A 122 0.07 14.19 7.04
C THR A 122 0.93 13.91 5.82
N ILE A 123 0.31 13.42 4.74
CA ILE A 123 1.04 12.97 3.54
C ILE A 123 1.77 14.11 2.83
N ALA A 124 1.21 15.32 2.84
CA ALA A 124 1.80 16.46 2.15
C ALA A 124 3.05 17.01 2.84
N SER A 125 3.13 16.90 4.16
CA SER A 125 4.29 17.36 4.96
C SER A 125 5.14 16.17 5.37
N ARG A 126 6.46 16.31 5.29
CA ARG A 126 7.36 15.31 5.86
C ARG A 126 7.31 15.43 7.38
N GLY A 127 6.88 14.39 8.04
CA GLY A 127 6.83 14.33 9.49
C GLY A 127 6.65 12.89 9.96
N ASP A 128 7.21 12.56 11.11
CA ASP A 128 7.04 11.26 11.72
C ASP A 128 5.55 10.96 11.94
N TYR A 129 5.21 9.68 11.90
CA TYR A 129 3.90 9.26 12.35
C TYR A 129 3.74 9.59 13.82
N ALA A 130 2.60 10.15 14.17
CA ALA A 130 2.20 10.42 15.55
C ALA A 130 1.24 9.33 16.03
N ASP A 131 1.37 8.95 17.28
CA ASP A 131 0.39 8.09 17.94
C ASP A 131 -0.93 8.85 18.06
N SER A 132 -2.02 8.21 17.63
CA SER A 132 -3.36 8.81 17.73
C SER A 132 -3.95 8.71 19.13
N GLY A 133 -3.38 7.85 19.98
CA GLY A 133 -3.95 7.48 21.29
C GLY A 133 -5.18 6.55 21.17
N PHE A 134 -5.42 5.97 19.98
CA PHE A 134 -6.54 5.10 19.69
C PHE A 134 -6.04 3.77 19.13
N ASP A 135 -6.84 2.71 19.30
CA ASP A 135 -6.47 1.34 19.01
C ASP A 135 -7.44 0.64 18.08
N LEU A 136 -6.93 -0.38 17.37
CA LEU A 136 -7.75 -1.45 16.79
C LEU A 136 -8.43 -2.25 17.90
N SER A 137 -9.49 -2.98 17.56
CA SER A 137 -10.17 -3.89 18.50
C SER A 137 -9.26 -5.03 18.95
N THR A 138 -8.24 -5.35 18.19
CA THR A 138 -7.32 -6.48 18.42
C THR A 138 -5.87 -6.08 18.11
N SER A 139 -4.93 -6.49 18.96
CA SER A 139 -3.48 -6.23 18.79
C SER A 139 -2.88 -7.23 17.84
N VAL A 140 -2.76 -6.91 16.56
CA VAL A 140 -2.33 -7.89 15.56
C VAL A 140 -1.88 -7.26 14.24
N SER A 141 -1.26 -8.07 13.41
CA SER A 141 -1.03 -7.73 12.01
C SER A 141 -2.35 -7.78 11.22
N CYS A 142 -2.53 -6.84 10.31
CA CYS A 142 -3.76 -6.69 9.51
C CYS A 142 -3.47 -6.16 8.12
N ARG A 143 -4.51 -6.00 7.31
CA ARG A 143 -4.47 -5.30 6.02
C ARG A 143 -5.49 -4.18 6.01
N GLY A 144 -5.04 -3.01 5.55
CA GLY A 144 -5.84 -1.81 5.50
C GLY A 144 -6.27 -1.45 4.07
N THR A 145 -7.43 -0.85 3.97
CA THR A 145 -7.94 -0.21 2.75
C THR A 145 -8.88 0.92 3.14
N SER A 146 -9.21 1.83 2.22
CA SER A 146 -10.03 2.99 2.58
C SER A 146 -10.78 3.60 1.41
N ASN A 147 -11.78 4.40 1.74
CA ASN A 147 -12.24 5.49 0.88
C ASN A 147 -11.83 6.84 1.48
N SER A 148 -12.41 7.93 0.97
CA SER A 148 -12.10 9.30 1.42
C SER A 148 -12.47 9.60 2.88
N THR A 149 -13.21 8.72 3.56
CA THR A 149 -13.72 8.97 4.93
C THR A 149 -13.39 7.85 5.92
N ARG A 150 -13.48 6.60 5.49
CA ARG A 150 -13.31 5.42 6.34
C ARG A 150 -12.07 4.62 5.96
N GLY A 151 -11.24 4.32 6.94
CA GLY A 151 -10.22 3.28 6.88
C GLY A 151 -10.77 1.98 7.47
N LEU A 152 -10.61 0.88 6.75
CA LEU A 152 -11.00 -0.46 7.18
C LEU A 152 -9.77 -1.33 7.33
N PHE A 153 -9.77 -2.16 8.37
CA PHE A 153 -8.69 -3.09 8.70
C PHE A 153 -9.28 -4.48 8.91
N GLY A 154 -8.69 -5.48 8.30
CA GLY A 154 -9.19 -6.86 8.39
C GLY A 154 -8.12 -7.88 8.03
N SER A 155 -8.52 -9.14 7.91
CA SER A 155 -7.60 -10.25 7.64
C SER A 155 -6.49 -10.35 8.67
N PHE A 156 -6.89 -10.34 9.94
CA PHE A 156 -6.02 -10.32 11.10
C PHE A 156 -5.21 -11.61 11.26
N ILE A 157 -4.05 -11.48 11.90
CA ILE A 157 -3.10 -12.58 12.09
C ILE A 157 -2.70 -12.63 13.56
N SER A 158 -2.76 -13.82 14.17
CA SER A 158 -2.33 -14.09 15.56
C SER A 158 -3.18 -13.40 16.66
N PRO A 159 -4.45 -13.73 16.81
CA PRO A 159 -5.13 -14.83 16.15
C PRO A 159 -5.65 -14.47 14.75
N TYR A 160 -5.84 -15.47 13.89
CA TYR A 160 -6.63 -15.29 12.68
C TYR A 160 -8.07 -14.93 13.07
N ALA A 161 -8.63 -13.93 12.41
CA ALA A 161 -10.00 -13.49 12.64
C ALA A 161 -10.69 -13.10 11.33
N ASP A 162 -11.99 -13.17 11.34
CA ASP A 162 -12.85 -12.69 10.26
C ASP A 162 -13.33 -11.25 10.48
N THR A 163 -13.08 -10.68 11.66
CA THR A 163 -13.47 -9.32 12.04
C THR A 163 -12.92 -8.28 11.04
N ILE A 164 -13.73 -7.29 10.76
CA ILE A 164 -13.35 -6.07 10.04
C ILE A 164 -13.55 -4.90 10.98
N ASP A 165 -12.47 -4.19 11.29
CA ASP A 165 -12.47 -2.96 12.04
C ASP A 165 -12.55 -1.75 11.13
N TYR A 166 -13.16 -0.64 11.56
CA TYR A 166 -13.11 0.62 10.83
C TYR A 166 -12.87 1.82 11.73
N VAL A 167 -12.29 2.85 11.13
CA VAL A 167 -12.11 4.18 11.74
C VAL A 167 -12.51 5.27 10.76
N THR A 168 -12.91 6.43 11.28
CA THR A 168 -13.05 7.64 10.46
C THR A 168 -11.71 8.34 10.40
N ILE A 169 -11.11 8.43 9.20
CA ILE A 169 -9.70 8.85 9.02
C ILE A 169 -9.43 10.24 9.59
N GLN A 170 -10.31 11.20 9.39
CA GLN A 170 -10.07 12.59 9.78
C GLN A 170 -10.37 12.88 11.25
N SER A 171 -11.38 12.25 11.85
CA SER A 171 -11.71 12.46 13.26
C SER A 171 -10.88 11.59 14.20
N LEU A 172 -10.32 10.48 13.69
CA LEU A 172 -9.69 9.44 14.48
C LEU A 172 -10.68 8.82 15.50
N GLY A 173 -10.20 7.99 16.38
CA GLY A 173 -10.97 7.30 17.41
C GLY A 173 -10.60 5.82 17.46
N ASN A 174 -10.99 5.13 18.52
CA ASN A 174 -10.87 3.68 18.58
C ASN A 174 -11.63 3.03 17.43
N ALA A 175 -11.06 1.99 16.87
CA ALA A 175 -11.72 1.23 15.83
C ALA A 175 -13.05 0.66 16.35
N GLN A 176 -14.01 0.63 15.46
CA GLN A 176 -15.33 0.07 15.70
C GLN A 176 -15.51 -1.15 14.80
N ASP A 177 -16.29 -2.09 15.30
CA ASP A 177 -16.68 -3.27 14.51
C ASP A 177 -17.49 -2.84 13.27
N PHE A 178 -17.01 -3.27 12.12
CA PHE A 178 -17.70 -3.07 10.85
C PHE A 178 -18.58 -4.27 10.49
N GLY A 179 -18.12 -5.49 10.83
CA GLY A 179 -18.68 -6.79 10.50
C GLY A 179 -17.59 -7.81 10.27
N ASN A 180 -17.92 -8.92 9.61
CA ASN A 180 -17.00 -10.06 9.45
C ASN A 180 -16.77 -10.40 7.97
N LEU A 181 -15.59 -10.95 7.65
CA LEU A 181 -15.34 -11.66 6.40
C LEU A 181 -16.19 -12.93 6.31
N THR A 182 -16.29 -13.54 5.15
CA THR A 182 -17.04 -14.80 4.98
C THR A 182 -16.35 -16.02 5.58
N GLU A 183 -15.02 -15.90 5.84
CA GLU A 183 -14.24 -16.95 6.51
C GLU A 183 -13.12 -16.35 7.38
N VAL A 184 -12.73 -17.11 8.41
CA VAL A 184 -11.58 -16.75 9.27
C VAL A 184 -10.28 -16.93 8.48
N ARG A 185 -9.58 -15.82 8.19
CA ARG A 185 -8.33 -15.85 7.44
C ARG A 185 -7.43 -14.67 7.77
N GLY A 186 -6.14 -14.87 7.59
CA GLY A 186 -5.13 -13.82 7.68
C GLY A 186 -4.32 -13.67 6.38
N TYR A 187 -3.47 -12.65 6.31
CA TYR A 187 -2.59 -12.36 5.18
C TYR A 187 -3.30 -12.07 3.84
N GLY A 188 -4.61 -11.84 3.84
CA GLY A 188 -5.36 -11.46 2.65
C GLY A 188 -4.98 -10.05 2.18
N MET A 189 -5.15 -9.77 0.91
CA MET A 189 -4.93 -8.45 0.33
C MET A 189 -6.21 -7.63 0.35
N ALA A 190 -6.08 -6.31 0.53
CA ALA A 190 -7.22 -5.40 0.62
C ALA A 190 -7.12 -4.30 -0.43
N VAL A 191 -8.18 -4.11 -1.20
CA VAL A 191 -8.33 -3.06 -2.21
C VAL A 191 -9.68 -2.38 -2.07
N SER A 192 -9.85 -1.19 -2.62
CA SER A 192 -11.11 -0.46 -2.54
C SER A 192 -11.45 0.36 -3.79
N SER A 193 -12.72 0.61 -3.95
CA SER A 193 -13.29 1.72 -4.71
C SER A 193 -13.91 2.72 -3.73
N PRO A 194 -14.44 3.87 -4.18
CA PRO A 194 -15.15 4.77 -3.26
C PRO A 194 -16.36 4.13 -2.55
N VAL A 195 -16.87 3.01 -3.07
CA VAL A 195 -18.10 2.36 -2.58
C VAL A 195 -17.84 1.03 -1.90
N ARG A 196 -16.88 0.23 -2.38
CA ARG A 196 -16.61 -1.12 -1.91
C ARG A 196 -15.19 -1.28 -1.39
N ALA A 197 -15.02 -2.00 -0.29
CA ALA A 197 -13.76 -2.61 0.11
C ALA A 197 -13.82 -4.10 -0.19
N VAL A 198 -12.71 -4.67 -0.67
CA VAL A 198 -12.60 -6.05 -1.12
C VAL A 198 -11.37 -6.68 -0.50
N TRP A 199 -11.51 -7.86 0.08
CA TRP A 199 -10.39 -8.69 0.55
C TRP A 199 -10.27 -9.92 -0.33
N ALA A 200 -9.06 -10.23 -0.76
CA ALA A 200 -8.79 -11.33 -1.68
C ALA A 200 -7.70 -12.26 -1.14
N GLY A 201 -7.92 -13.56 -1.22
CA GLY A 201 -6.96 -14.57 -0.82
C GLY A 201 -6.64 -14.58 0.67
N GLY A 202 -5.45 -15.00 1.02
CA GLY A 202 -4.98 -15.15 2.39
C GLY A 202 -4.74 -16.60 2.78
N ILE A 203 -4.58 -16.84 4.06
CA ILE A 203 -4.44 -18.17 4.68
C ILE A 203 -5.66 -18.44 5.55
N ASN A 204 -6.38 -19.49 5.25
CA ASN A 204 -7.57 -19.92 5.99
C ASN A 204 -7.17 -20.62 7.30
N ASN A 205 -7.93 -20.40 8.36
CA ASN A 205 -7.80 -21.11 9.63
C ASN A 205 -9.08 -21.94 9.87
N PRO A 206 -8.98 -23.23 10.21
CA PRO A 206 -7.82 -23.90 10.82
C PRO A 206 -6.92 -24.67 9.84
N THR A 207 -7.18 -24.65 8.53
CA THR A 207 -6.47 -25.51 7.58
C THR A 207 -5.01 -25.08 7.34
N ASN A 208 -4.67 -23.83 7.59
CA ASN A 208 -3.38 -23.20 7.24
C ASN A 208 -3.03 -23.33 5.73
N LEU A 209 -4.04 -23.47 4.90
CA LEU A 209 -3.91 -23.49 3.45
C LEU A 209 -4.27 -22.14 2.87
N GLY A 210 -3.63 -21.78 1.77
CA GLY A 210 -4.02 -20.60 1.02
C GLY A 210 -5.46 -20.73 0.51
N THR A 211 -6.21 -19.61 0.59
CA THR A 211 -7.57 -19.51 0.05
C THR A 211 -7.59 -18.62 -1.19
N ASN A 212 -8.52 -18.88 -2.09
CA ASN A 212 -8.74 -18.07 -3.29
C ASN A 212 -9.97 -17.15 -3.16
N VAL A 213 -10.68 -17.20 -2.04
CA VAL A 213 -11.91 -16.44 -1.80
C VAL A 213 -11.68 -14.95 -1.91
N ILE A 214 -12.60 -14.26 -2.58
CA ILE A 214 -12.69 -12.80 -2.64
C ILE A 214 -13.99 -12.40 -1.96
N ASP A 215 -13.89 -11.53 -0.94
CA ASP A 215 -15.03 -10.97 -0.21
C ASP A 215 -15.13 -9.47 -0.42
N TYR A 216 -16.32 -8.91 -0.29
CA TYR A 216 -16.52 -7.48 -0.31
C TYR A 216 -17.52 -6.97 0.73
N VAL A 217 -17.34 -5.71 1.11
CA VAL A 217 -18.31 -4.93 1.90
C VAL A 217 -18.63 -3.62 1.20
N THR A 218 -19.78 -3.04 1.51
CA THR A 218 -20.15 -1.69 1.10
C THR A 218 -19.68 -0.70 2.15
N LEU A 219 -18.75 0.20 1.81
CA LEU A 219 -18.06 1.10 2.76
C LEU A 219 -18.98 2.06 3.53
N SER A 220 -20.13 2.43 2.98
CA SER A 220 -21.06 3.39 3.60
C SER A 220 -21.87 2.81 4.75
N THR A 221 -22.07 1.49 4.78
CA THR A 221 -22.91 0.80 5.76
C THR A 221 -22.15 -0.35 6.41
N THR A 222 -22.18 -0.45 7.74
CA THR A 222 -21.60 -1.59 8.48
C THR A 222 -22.39 -2.85 8.17
N GLY A 223 -21.74 -3.99 8.21
CA GLY A 223 -22.30 -5.31 7.98
C GLY A 223 -21.27 -6.30 7.47
N ASN A 224 -21.63 -7.57 7.48
CA ASN A 224 -20.75 -8.65 7.07
C ASN A 224 -20.44 -8.60 5.59
N ALA A 225 -19.26 -9.09 5.24
CA ALA A 225 -18.85 -9.25 3.86
C ALA A 225 -19.73 -10.28 3.13
N GLN A 226 -19.80 -10.09 1.84
CA GLN A 226 -20.49 -10.99 0.91
C GLN A 226 -19.43 -11.60 0.00
N ASP A 227 -19.71 -12.82 -0.47
CA ASP A 227 -18.90 -13.47 -1.49
C ASP A 227 -18.88 -12.63 -2.77
N PHE A 228 -17.67 -12.41 -3.28
CA PHE A 228 -17.43 -11.68 -4.52
C PHE A 228 -17.12 -12.64 -5.67
N GLY A 229 -16.39 -13.73 -5.39
CA GLY A 229 -15.86 -14.69 -6.33
C GLY A 229 -14.49 -15.21 -5.92
N ASP A 230 -13.69 -15.72 -6.85
CA ASP A 230 -12.43 -16.40 -6.59
C ASP A 230 -11.26 -15.82 -7.39
N LEU A 231 -10.04 -15.90 -6.81
CA LEU A 231 -8.78 -15.77 -7.53
C LEU A 231 -8.55 -17.01 -8.39
N VAL A 232 -8.44 -16.84 -9.70
CA VAL A 232 -8.37 -17.95 -10.65
C VAL A 232 -6.94 -18.48 -10.81
N SER A 233 -5.96 -17.60 -10.94
CA SER A 233 -4.60 -18.01 -11.29
C SER A 233 -3.83 -18.58 -10.09
N ASN A 234 -4.23 -18.27 -8.87
CA ASN A 234 -3.64 -18.80 -7.64
C ASN A 234 -4.54 -19.85 -6.95
N SER A 235 -5.41 -20.51 -7.72
CA SER A 235 -6.30 -21.55 -7.20
C SER A 235 -5.51 -22.71 -6.57
N GLY A 236 -5.84 -23.05 -5.32
CA GLY A 236 -5.25 -24.18 -4.59
C GLY A 236 -4.00 -23.89 -3.76
N THR A 237 -3.35 -22.74 -3.90
CA THR A 237 -2.24 -22.32 -3.04
C THR A 237 -2.49 -21.00 -2.34
N GLY A 238 -3.54 -20.27 -2.74
CA GLY A 238 -3.91 -18.94 -2.27
C GLY A 238 -2.85 -17.89 -2.57
N ALA A 239 -3.28 -16.67 -2.82
CA ALA A 239 -2.39 -15.52 -2.81
C ALA A 239 -2.38 -14.94 -1.39
N TYR A 240 -1.24 -14.82 -0.75
CA TYR A 240 -1.09 -14.14 0.53
C TYR A 240 0.19 -13.31 0.59
N GLU A 241 0.17 -12.23 1.36
CA GLU A 241 1.26 -11.26 1.43
C GLU A 241 1.71 -10.73 0.06
N SER A 242 0.78 -10.66 -0.89
CA SER A 242 0.99 -10.19 -2.26
C SER A 242 0.95 -8.67 -2.34
N GLY A 243 1.37 -8.12 -3.47
CA GLY A 243 1.08 -6.73 -3.82
C GLY A 243 -0.40 -6.56 -4.16
N ASN A 244 -0.96 -5.41 -3.79
CA ASN A 244 -2.35 -5.08 -4.08
C ASN A 244 -2.48 -3.59 -4.45
N VAL A 245 -3.03 -3.32 -5.62
CA VAL A 245 -3.25 -1.96 -6.10
C VAL A 245 -4.64 -1.84 -6.71
N ASN A 246 -5.17 -0.64 -6.77
CA ASN A 246 -6.52 -0.43 -7.30
C ASN A 246 -6.70 0.91 -7.98
N SER A 247 -7.59 0.93 -8.95
CA SER A 247 -8.30 2.13 -9.40
C SER A 247 -9.72 2.13 -8.82
N SER A 248 -10.50 3.15 -9.13
CA SER A 248 -11.92 3.18 -8.73
C SER A 248 -12.76 2.04 -9.32
N THR A 249 -12.25 1.33 -10.32
CA THR A 249 -12.96 0.27 -11.04
C THR A 249 -12.31 -1.10 -10.96
N ARG A 250 -10.98 -1.18 -10.83
CA ARG A 250 -10.22 -2.43 -10.81
C ARG A 250 -9.48 -2.64 -9.50
N GLY A 251 -9.56 -3.85 -8.97
CA GLY A 251 -8.64 -4.40 -7.99
C GLY A 251 -7.63 -5.30 -8.68
N VAL A 252 -6.35 -5.20 -8.32
CA VAL A 252 -5.25 -5.98 -8.87
C VAL A 252 -4.46 -6.60 -7.73
N ILE A 253 -4.19 -7.89 -7.83
CA ILE A 253 -3.42 -8.68 -6.88
C ILE A 253 -2.19 -9.23 -7.61
N ALA A 254 -1.00 -8.97 -7.07
CA ALA A 254 0.25 -9.23 -7.76
C ALA A 254 1.23 -10.09 -6.98
N GLY A 255 1.63 -11.20 -7.55
CA GLY A 255 2.52 -12.17 -6.92
C GLY A 255 1.84 -12.97 -5.83
N GLY A 256 2.58 -13.35 -4.81
CA GLY A 256 2.07 -14.09 -3.66
C GLY A 256 2.97 -15.25 -3.27
N THR A 257 2.37 -16.25 -2.66
CA THR A 257 3.06 -17.45 -2.17
C THR A 257 3.87 -18.19 -3.22
N ARG A 258 4.94 -18.84 -2.76
CA ARG A 258 5.74 -19.79 -3.55
C ARG A 258 6.38 -19.20 -4.80
N PHE A 259 6.87 -17.95 -4.75
CA PHE A 259 7.55 -17.33 -5.88
C PHE A 259 6.66 -17.27 -7.13
N SER A 260 5.58 -16.52 -7.04
CA SER A 260 4.65 -16.29 -8.16
C SER A 260 4.90 -14.91 -8.79
N LYS A 261 4.97 -14.88 -10.11
CA LYS A 261 4.95 -13.63 -10.90
C LYS A 261 3.54 -13.22 -11.30
N ILE A 262 2.56 -14.03 -11.05
CA ILE A 262 1.19 -13.88 -11.54
C ILE A 262 0.56 -12.60 -11.03
N ILE A 263 -0.02 -11.83 -11.94
CA ILE A 263 -0.88 -10.69 -11.62
C ILE A 263 -2.29 -11.01 -12.08
N ASP A 264 -3.24 -10.94 -11.15
CA ASP A 264 -4.67 -11.10 -11.39
C ASP A 264 -5.41 -9.78 -11.16
N PHE A 265 -6.55 -9.58 -11.83
CA PHE A 265 -7.42 -8.45 -11.61
C PHE A 265 -8.89 -8.83 -11.61
N PHE A 266 -9.71 -7.97 -11.02
CA PHE A 266 -11.17 -8.06 -11.05
C PHE A 266 -11.80 -6.66 -11.11
N THR A 267 -13.03 -6.59 -11.61
CA THR A 267 -13.80 -5.33 -11.64
C THR A 267 -14.55 -5.16 -10.32
N ILE A 268 -14.20 -4.15 -9.51
CA ILE A 268 -14.71 -4.00 -8.13
C ILE A 268 -16.25 -3.82 -8.09
N ALA A 269 -16.84 -3.21 -9.11
CA ALA A 269 -18.28 -2.92 -9.13
C ALA A 269 -19.16 -4.16 -9.38
N THR A 270 -18.62 -5.21 -10.00
CA THR A 270 -19.35 -6.42 -10.36
C THR A 270 -18.69 -7.65 -9.76
N THR A 271 -19.47 -8.49 -9.08
CA THR A 271 -19.00 -9.76 -8.53
C THR A 271 -18.60 -10.72 -9.65
N GLY A 272 -17.63 -11.57 -9.38
CA GLY A 272 -17.11 -12.58 -10.30
C GLY A 272 -15.65 -12.88 -10.03
N ASN A 273 -15.16 -13.93 -10.66
CA ASN A 273 -13.79 -14.39 -10.49
C ASN A 273 -12.78 -13.42 -11.12
N SER A 274 -11.56 -13.46 -10.60
CA SER A 274 -10.44 -12.72 -11.18
C SER A 274 -10.11 -13.18 -12.59
N GLN A 275 -9.37 -12.37 -13.30
CA GLN A 275 -8.83 -12.65 -14.62
C GLN A 275 -7.33 -12.38 -14.63
N ARG A 276 -6.61 -13.03 -15.54
CA ARG A 276 -5.18 -12.77 -15.72
C ARG A 276 -4.93 -11.35 -16.19
N PHE A 277 -4.00 -10.64 -15.51
CA PHE A 277 -3.55 -9.30 -15.87
C PHE A 277 -2.23 -9.36 -16.66
N GLY A 278 -1.21 -10.03 -16.14
CA GLY A 278 0.14 -10.14 -16.65
C GLY A 278 1.08 -10.78 -15.62
N ASP A 279 2.37 -10.49 -15.72
CA ASP A 279 3.40 -10.99 -14.82
C ASP A 279 4.23 -9.86 -14.21
N LEU A 280 4.71 -10.07 -12.97
CA LEU A 280 5.79 -9.30 -12.37
C LEU A 280 7.09 -9.56 -13.12
N ASP A 281 8.00 -8.59 -13.16
CA ASP A 281 9.32 -8.77 -13.75
C ASP A 281 10.20 -9.61 -12.82
N VAL A 282 10.20 -9.33 -11.53
CA VAL A 282 11.02 -10.06 -10.55
C VAL A 282 10.21 -11.16 -9.85
N LEU A 283 10.78 -12.36 -9.85
CA LEU A 283 10.22 -13.50 -9.15
C LEU A 283 10.43 -13.37 -7.65
N THR A 284 9.38 -13.01 -6.94
CA THR A 284 9.40 -12.84 -5.49
C THR A 284 8.22 -13.52 -4.82
N LYS A 285 8.40 -13.95 -3.59
CA LYS A 285 7.30 -14.36 -2.70
C LYS A 285 7.07 -13.30 -1.64
N SER A 286 5.93 -13.32 -1.02
CA SER A 286 5.47 -12.61 0.19
C SER A 286 6.13 -11.26 0.55
N GLY A 287 5.49 -10.51 1.40
CA GLY A 287 6.06 -9.31 2.03
C GLY A 287 6.12 -8.08 1.12
N LYS A 288 5.22 -7.97 0.14
CA LYS A 288 5.19 -6.82 -0.76
C LYS A 288 4.39 -5.66 -0.17
N GLY A 289 4.92 -4.45 -0.31
CA GLY A 289 4.17 -3.21 -0.13
C GLY A 289 3.62 -2.71 -1.47
N SER A 290 2.54 -1.97 -1.44
CA SER A 290 1.94 -1.47 -2.67
C SER A 290 1.31 -0.11 -2.49
N VAL A 291 1.45 0.75 -3.49
CA VAL A 291 0.83 2.06 -3.55
C VAL A 291 0.30 2.30 -4.96
N CYS A 292 -0.69 3.16 -5.12
CA CYS A 292 -1.24 3.43 -6.44
C CYS A 292 -1.79 4.84 -6.60
N SER A 293 -1.86 5.28 -7.83
CA SER A 293 -2.78 6.32 -8.28
C SER A 293 -3.98 5.66 -8.97
N THR A 294 -4.87 6.46 -9.52
CA THR A 294 -6.01 5.94 -10.28
C THR A 294 -5.62 5.19 -11.55
N THR A 295 -4.39 5.36 -12.04
CA THR A 295 -3.92 4.78 -13.31
C THR A 295 -2.69 3.88 -13.18
N ARG A 296 -1.84 4.10 -12.19
CA ARG A 296 -0.60 3.35 -11.99
C ARG A 296 -0.56 2.70 -10.62
N GLY A 297 -0.18 1.43 -10.57
CA GLY A 297 0.13 0.72 -9.34
C GLY A 297 1.63 0.45 -9.25
N VAL A 298 2.23 0.66 -8.08
CA VAL A 298 3.63 0.33 -7.79
C VAL A 298 3.68 -0.71 -6.69
N ILE A 299 4.43 -1.77 -6.94
CA ILE A 299 4.58 -2.93 -6.06
C ILE A 299 6.06 -3.01 -5.70
N ALA A 300 6.36 -3.12 -4.42
CA ALA A 300 7.71 -2.98 -3.91
C ALA A 300 8.15 -4.13 -3.00
N GLY A 301 9.40 -4.50 -3.08
CA GLY A 301 10.05 -5.45 -2.18
C GLY A 301 9.62 -6.90 -2.39
N GLY A 302 9.74 -7.68 -1.36
CA GLY A 302 9.48 -9.12 -1.36
C GLY A 302 10.74 -9.93 -1.07
N ILE A 303 10.60 -11.26 -1.08
CA ILE A 303 11.71 -12.20 -0.93
C ILE A 303 12.05 -12.79 -2.30
N GLY A 304 13.27 -12.58 -2.78
CA GLY A 304 13.71 -13.01 -4.10
C GLY A 304 14.06 -14.52 -4.20
N ASP A 305 14.14 -15.02 -5.42
CA ASP A 305 14.55 -16.38 -5.79
C ASP A 305 15.77 -16.28 -6.72
N PRO A 306 16.76 -17.22 -6.66
CA PRO A 306 16.82 -18.45 -5.86
C PRO A 306 17.38 -18.27 -4.44
N THR A 307 17.96 -17.14 -4.11
CA THR A 307 18.43 -16.87 -2.76
C THR A 307 17.31 -16.19 -1.97
N PRO A 308 16.87 -16.73 -0.82
CA PRO A 308 15.84 -16.11 -0.01
C PRO A 308 16.38 -14.84 0.66
N ALA A 309 16.66 -13.84 -0.15
CA ALA A 309 17.07 -12.50 0.27
C ALA A 309 15.93 -11.52 -0.03
N THR A 310 15.71 -10.58 0.86
CA THR A 310 14.81 -9.46 0.59
C THR A 310 15.34 -8.65 -0.58
N VAL A 311 14.45 -8.17 -1.44
CA VAL A 311 14.76 -7.31 -2.58
C VAL A 311 14.23 -5.90 -2.34
N ASN A 312 14.85 -4.92 -2.94
CA ASN A 312 14.46 -3.51 -2.84
C ASN A 312 13.80 -2.97 -4.12
N ASN A 313 13.66 -3.80 -5.16
CA ASN A 313 13.07 -3.37 -6.42
C ASN A 313 11.63 -2.91 -6.25
N MET A 314 11.26 -1.92 -7.02
CA MET A 314 9.87 -1.49 -7.24
C MET A 314 9.51 -1.74 -8.70
N GLU A 315 8.33 -2.27 -8.93
CA GLU A 315 7.78 -2.52 -10.25
C GLU A 315 6.44 -1.80 -10.39
N TYR A 316 6.10 -1.35 -11.58
CA TYR A 316 4.80 -0.71 -11.80
C TYR A 316 3.99 -1.37 -12.91
N ILE A 317 2.69 -1.23 -12.80
CA ILE A 317 1.71 -1.61 -13.80
C ILE A 317 0.81 -0.42 -14.15
N THR A 318 0.27 -0.41 -15.36
CA THR A 318 -0.78 0.51 -15.77
C THR A 318 -2.14 -0.14 -15.53
N ILE A 319 -2.84 0.25 -14.45
CA ILE A 319 -4.05 -0.44 -13.96
C ILE A 319 -5.16 -0.59 -15.02
N PRO A 320 -5.46 0.43 -15.88
CA PRO A 320 -6.51 0.30 -16.90
C PRO A 320 -6.24 -0.72 -18.01
N THR A 321 -4.99 -1.05 -18.25
CA THR A 321 -4.57 -1.95 -19.35
C THR A 321 -3.84 -3.17 -18.80
N THR A 322 -4.19 -4.37 -19.27
CA THR A 322 -3.45 -5.59 -18.92
C THR A 322 -2.07 -5.58 -19.55
N GLY A 323 -1.11 -6.21 -18.89
CA GLY A 323 0.27 -6.32 -19.33
C GLY A 323 1.21 -6.61 -18.16
N ASP A 324 2.46 -6.88 -18.48
CA ASP A 324 3.48 -7.20 -17.50
C ASP A 324 3.94 -5.94 -16.75
N ALA A 325 4.44 -6.14 -15.54
CA ALA A 325 5.06 -5.08 -14.75
C ALA A 325 6.39 -4.65 -15.36
N ILE A 326 6.74 -3.40 -15.11
CA ILE A 326 7.96 -2.77 -15.61
C ILE A 326 8.71 -2.17 -14.42
N ASP A 327 10.03 -2.17 -14.48
CA ASP A 327 10.88 -1.56 -13.47
C ASP A 327 10.49 -0.10 -13.21
N PHE A 328 10.36 0.24 -11.93
CA PHE A 328 10.05 1.60 -11.47
C PHE A 328 11.30 2.27 -10.86
N GLY A 329 12.15 1.51 -10.18
CA GLY A 329 13.30 1.91 -9.40
C GLY A 329 13.40 1.11 -8.12
N ASP A 330 14.12 1.62 -7.12
CA ASP A 330 14.42 0.91 -5.88
C ASP A 330 13.91 1.65 -4.64
N LEU A 331 13.52 0.86 -3.62
CA LEU A 331 13.34 1.38 -2.28
C LEU A 331 14.68 1.90 -1.77
N GLN A 332 14.68 3.13 -1.25
CA GLN A 332 15.86 3.70 -0.62
C GLN A 332 16.07 3.04 0.74
N SER A 333 17.30 3.07 1.13
CA SER A 333 17.82 2.73 2.43
C SER A 333 17.78 1.28 2.89
N PHE A 334 18.89 1.01 3.52
CA PHE A 334 19.21 -0.16 4.33
C PHE A 334 18.72 -1.47 3.77
N ALA A 335 19.08 -1.63 2.49
CA ALA A 335 19.13 -2.92 1.84
C ALA A 335 17.98 -3.86 2.26
N ARG A 336 16.98 -4.01 1.38
CA ARG A 336 16.17 -5.21 1.42
C ARG A 336 15.12 -5.25 2.52
N ARG A 337 14.16 -4.32 2.46
CA ARG A 337 12.96 -4.38 3.30
C ARG A 337 11.87 -5.21 2.63
N LEU A 338 11.06 -5.84 3.47
CA LEU A 338 9.75 -6.34 3.11
C LEU A 338 8.73 -5.29 3.59
N PRO A 339 8.42 -4.24 2.83
CA PRO A 339 7.35 -3.34 3.21
C PRO A 339 6.03 -4.10 3.07
N GLN A 340 5.43 -4.46 4.17
CA GLN A 340 4.17 -5.22 4.16
C GLN A 340 2.94 -4.31 4.11
N ALA A 341 3.13 -3.01 4.10
CA ALA A 341 2.08 -2.01 4.06
C ALA A 341 2.43 -0.87 3.11
N GLY A 342 1.44 -0.36 2.43
CA GLY A 342 1.53 0.82 1.59
C GLY A 342 0.20 1.52 1.47
N CYS A 343 0.23 2.84 1.34
CA CYS A 343 -0.94 3.66 1.06
C CYS A 343 -0.56 4.88 0.21
N SER A 344 -1.54 5.53 -0.37
CA SER A 344 -1.32 6.73 -1.19
C SER A 344 -2.49 7.69 -1.13
N ASN A 345 -2.23 8.97 -1.36
CA ASN A 345 -3.26 10.02 -1.37
C ASN A 345 -4.02 10.15 -2.70
N GLY A 346 -3.88 9.20 -3.59
CA GLY A 346 -4.54 9.17 -4.90
C GLY A 346 -4.99 7.78 -5.34
N HIS A 347 -5.14 6.85 -4.40
CA HIS A 347 -5.60 5.49 -4.70
C HIS A 347 -7.07 5.45 -5.16
N GLY A 348 -7.48 4.33 -5.74
CA GLY A 348 -8.81 4.19 -6.36
C GLY A 348 -10.01 4.25 -5.41
N GLY A 349 -9.81 4.25 -4.12
CA GLY A 349 -10.85 4.43 -3.10
C GLY A 349 -11.26 5.89 -2.86
N LEU A 350 -10.54 6.86 -3.42
CA LEU A 350 -10.73 8.31 -3.18
C LEU A 350 -11.64 8.98 -4.26
#